data_dbdc8d732e663af4ed2bbfda58a88df7
#
_entry.id   dbdc8d732e663af4ed2bbfda58a88df7
#
_cell.length_a   1.000
_cell.length_b   1.000
_cell.length_c   1.000
_cell.angle_alpha   90.00
_cell.angle_beta   90.00
_cell.angle_gamma   90.00
#
_symmetry.space_group_name_H-M   'P 1'
#
loop_
_entity.id
_entity.type
_entity.pdbx_description
1 polymer ?
#
loop_
_entity_poly.entity_id
_entity_poly.type
_entity_poly.pdbx_seq_one_letter_code
_entity_poly.pdbx_strand_id
1 'polypeptide(L)'
;MRPEPDLGPLATQSGSAGSVVSQGAVLDQVFINLLNGLSSGLLLFMLSSGLTLIFSMMGVLNFAHASFYMVGAYVAYSLAGIVGFWLALLLAPLAVGLMGAGFERFALRRVHKFGHVPELLITFGLSYVVLELVQLIWGRTAVPFTPPPELQGSAFTVISHPVQGMSLMLGKAAPELCAAASCSNFPLTKVFMMAVALLMLVALWLLLTRTRVGLVIQASLTHPEMVEALGHNVPRVLMLVFGSGCALAGLAGVVGGITFVTEPNMAAFIGAIIFVVVVVGGIGSLAGAFVGSIVVGLLQTLPLTINGSLATLMNRFGAGVTPDTPGYPLLRLTMAEVAPILPYLLMVLILIFRPKGLLGTRED
;
A
#
# COMPACT_ATOMS: atom_id res chain seq x y z
N MET A 1 3.00 -13.92 -74.65
CA MET A 1 3.10 -12.57 -74.17
C MET A 1 1.70 -12.12 -73.76
N ARG A 2 1.42 -12.05 -72.44
CA ARG A 2 0.22 -11.44 -71.90
C ARG A 2 0.70 -10.21 -71.08
N PRO A 3 0.09 -9.05 -71.19
CA PRO A 3 0.48 -7.87 -70.40
C PRO A 3 0.05 -8.01 -68.98
N GLU A 4 0.93 -7.61 -68.03
CA GLU A 4 0.68 -7.44 -66.60
C GLU A 4 -0.31 -6.29 -66.38
N PRO A 5 -1.19 -6.37 -65.38
CA PRO A 5 -2.04 -5.25 -65.00
C PRO A 5 -1.25 -4.26 -64.12
N ASP A 6 -1.29 -3.01 -64.54
CA ASP A 6 -0.75 -1.85 -63.87
C ASP A 6 -1.48 -1.59 -62.53
N LEU A 7 -0.80 -1.82 -61.40
CA LEU A 7 -1.28 -1.49 -60.05
C LEU A 7 -0.86 -0.06 -59.71
N GLY A 8 -1.76 0.88 -59.99
CA GLY A 8 -1.61 2.28 -59.57
C GLY A 8 -1.44 2.42 -58.05
N PRO A 9 -0.81 3.49 -57.57
CA PRO A 9 -0.45 3.68 -56.15
C PRO A 9 -1.69 3.85 -55.27
N LEU A 10 -1.93 2.84 -54.41
CA LEU A 10 -2.87 2.98 -53.29
C LEU A 10 -2.37 4.06 -52.32
N ALA A 11 -3.03 5.21 -52.40
CA ALA A 11 -2.78 6.37 -51.54
C ALA A 11 -2.96 6.02 -50.06
N THR A 12 -1.91 6.30 -49.31
CA THR A 12 -1.80 6.21 -47.88
C THR A 12 -2.88 7.05 -47.15
N GLN A 13 -3.93 6.40 -46.65
CA GLN A 13 -4.83 6.94 -45.64
C GLN A 13 -4.57 6.23 -44.28
N SER A 14 -3.34 6.22 -43.76
CA SER A 14 -3.02 5.57 -42.49
C SER A 14 -2.70 6.50 -41.37
N GLY A 15 -2.82 7.85 -41.55
CA GLY A 15 -2.35 8.83 -40.58
C GLY A 15 -3.29 9.12 -39.39
N SER A 16 -4.61 9.02 -39.57
CA SER A 16 -5.58 9.47 -38.53
C SER A 16 -6.10 8.34 -37.64
N ALA A 17 -6.20 7.12 -38.16
CA ALA A 17 -6.68 5.97 -37.36
C ALA A 17 -5.67 5.51 -36.29
N GLY A 18 -4.38 5.60 -36.58
CA GLY A 18 -3.32 5.21 -35.64
C GLY A 18 -3.23 6.11 -34.38
N SER A 19 -3.53 7.40 -34.51
CA SER A 19 -3.46 8.35 -33.40
C SER A 19 -4.65 8.24 -32.43
N VAL A 20 -5.84 7.91 -32.93
CA VAL A 20 -7.05 7.74 -32.12
C VAL A 20 -6.99 6.42 -31.34
N VAL A 21 -6.48 5.35 -31.95
CA VAL A 21 -6.27 4.06 -31.27
C VAL A 21 -5.25 4.17 -30.14
N SER A 22 -4.20 5.01 -30.29
CA SER A 22 -3.20 5.21 -29.24
C SER A 22 -3.73 6.02 -28.04
N GLN A 23 -4.63 6.99 -28.26
CA GLN A 23 -5.17 7.81 -27.17
C GLN A 23 -6.17 7.05 -26.28
N GLY A 24 -7.04 6.22 -26.86
CA GLY A 24 -7.97 5.38 -26.08
C GLY A 24 -7.23 4.41 -25.16
N ALA A 25 -6.25 3.68 -25.68
CA ALA A 25 -5.46 2.72 -24.93
C ALA A 25 -4.64 3.36 -23.79
N VAL A 26 -4.19 4.60 -23.96
CA VAL A 26 -3.48 5.36 -22.91
C VAL A 26 -4.43 5.76 -21.78
N LEU A 27 -5.64 6.21 -22.09
CA LEU A 27 -6.64 6.61 -21.08
C LEU A 27 -7.06 5.43 -20.21
N ASP A 28 -7.27 4.25 -20.81
CA ASP A 28 -7.62 3.03 -20.08
C ASP A 28 -6.51 2.59 -19.13
N GLN A 29 -5.28 2.68 -19.59
CA GLN A 29 -4.12 2.32 -18.79
C GLN A 29 -3.92 3.30 -17.63
N VAL A 30 -4.15 4.60 -17.86
CA VAL A 30 -4.16 5.62 -16.80
C VAL A 30 -5.24 5.32 -15.77
N PHE A 31 -6.46 5.00 -16.22
CA PHE A 31 -7.58 4.70 -15.32
C PHE A 31 -7.32 3.47 -14.45
N ILE A 32 -6.86 2.37 -15.03
CA ILE A 32 -6.52 1.14 -14.28
C ILE A 32 -5.36 1.37 -13.32
N ASN A 33 -4.33 2.11 -13.73
CA ASN A 33 -3.19 2.41 -12.86
C ASN A 33 -3.54 3.39 -11.75
N LEU A 34 -4.48 4.31 -11.98
CA LEU A 34 -5.06 5.16 -10.93
C LEU A 34 -5.77 4.29 -9.86
N LEU A 35 -6.62 3.35 -10.30
CA LEU A 35 -7.30 2.42 -9.39
C LEU A 35 -6.33 1.50 -8.65
N ASN A 36 -5.30 1.01 -9.33
CA ASN A 36 -4.24 0.22 -8.70
C ASN A 36 -3.48 1.04 -7.66
N GLY A 37 -3.16 2.31 -7.97
CA GLY A 37 -2.52 3.23 -7.04
C GLY A 37 -3.38 3.55 -5.83
N LEU A 38 -4.67 3.79 -6.04
CA LEU A 38 -5.62 4.00 -4.96
C LEU A 38 -5.74 2.74 -4.07
N SER A 39 -5.83 1.57 -4.69
CA SER A 39 -5.88 0.29 -3.98
C SER A 39 -4.62 0.04 -3.14
N SER A 40 -3.44 0.24 -3.72
CA SER A 40 -2.15 0.12 -3.01
C SER A 40 -2.02 1.17 -1.92
N GLY A 41 -2.41 2.42 -2.19
CA GLY A 41 -2.42 3.51 -1.22
C GLY A 41 -3.32 3.20 -0.02
N LEU A 42 -4.50 2.65 -0.23
CA LEU A 42 -5.41 2.25 0.84
C LEU A 42 -4.86 1.09 1.68
N LEU A 43 -4.16 0.12 1.09
CA LEU A 43 -3.44 -0.90 1.87
C LEU A 43 -2.33 -0.28 2.72
N LEU A 44 -1.54 0.61 2.14
CA LEU A 44 -0.50 1.36 2.87
C LEU A 44 -1.11 2.19 4.00
N PHE A 45 -2.31 2.76 3.81
CA PHE A 45 -3.05 3.45 4.85
C PHE A 45 -3.44 2.51 6.01
N MET A 46 -3.97 1.32 5.72
CA MET A 46 -4.30 0.34 6.77
C MET A 46 -3.10 0.07 7.68
N LEU A 47 -1.93 -0.07 7.09
CA LEU A 47 -0.69 -0.32 7.83
C LEU A 47 -0.19 0.94 8.55
N SER A 48 -0.06 2.05 7.84
CA SER A 48 0.48 3.29 8.40
C SER A 48 -0.41 3.88 9.50
N SER A 49 -1.73 3.64 9.46
CA SER A 49 -2.65 4.10 10.51
C SER A 49 -2.35 3.48 11.87
N GLY A 50 -2.05 2.17 11.91
CA GLY A 50 -1.65 1.47 13.12
C GLY A 50 -0.31 1.97 13.66
N LEU A 51 0.68 2.17 12.78
CA LEU A 51 1.98 2.72 13.16
C LEU A 51 1.86 4.17 13.66
N THR A 52 1.07 4.99 12.97
CA THR A 52 0.80 6.38 13.36
C THR A 52 0.11 6.45 14.73
N LEU A 53 -0.85 5.56 14.99
CA LEU A 53 -1.53 5.48 16.29
C LEU A 53 -0.54 5.14 17.42
N ILE A 54 0.33 4.13 17.20
CA ILE A 54 1.37 3.75 18.16
C ILE A 54 2.33 4.92 18.40
N PHE A 55 2.83 5.53 17.30
CA PHE A 55 3.78 6.63 17.39
C PHE A 55 3.18 7.85 18.13
N SER A 56 1.94 8.21 17.83
CA SER A 56 1.25 9.32 18.49
C SER A 56 1.21 9.16 20.00
N MET A 57 1.08 7.92 20.51
CA MET A 57 0.95 7.64 21.95
C MET A 57 2.28 7.45 22.67
N MET A 58 3.26 6.88 21.99
CA MET A 58 4.49 6.45 22.66
C MET A 58 5.72 7.25 22.22
N GLY A 59 5.61 8.05 21.16
CA GLY A 59 6.74 8.77 20.57
C GLY A 59 7.80 7.84 19.93
N VAL A 60 7.50 6.55 19.79
CA VAL A 60 8.46 5.52 19.35
C VAL A 60 8.04 4.93 18.02
N LEU A 61 8.99 4.89 17.09
CA LEU A 61 8.83 4.17 15.83
C LEU A 61 9.00 2.66 16.07
N ASN A 62 7.94 1.91 15.81
CA ASN A 62 7.96 0.46 15.94
C ASN A 62 8.43 -0.19 14.63
N PHE A 63 9.72 -0.57 14.53
CA PHE A 63 10.27 -1.27 13.36
C PHE A 63 9.68 -2.67 13.15
N ALA A 64 9.17 -3.31 14.19
CA ALA A 64 8.48 -4.60 14.07
C ALA A 64 7.07 -4.48 13.48
N HIS A 65 6.56 -3.26 13.20
CA HIS A 65 5.18 -3.07 12.76
C HIS A 65 4.85 -3.84 11.46
N ALA A 66 5.74 -3.81 10.50
CA ALA A 66 5.61 -4.60 9.27
C ALA A 66 5.68 -6.11 9.49
N SER A 67 6.36 -6.57 10.54
CA SER A 67 6.37 -7.98 10.92
C SER A 67 5.01 -8.43 11.45
N PHE A 68 4.26 -7.57 12.14
CA PHE A 68 2.87 -7.86 12.55
C PHE A 68 1.92 -7.98 11.36
N TYR A 69 2.15 -7.22 10.29
CA TYR A 69 1.45 -7.41 9.02
C TYR A 69 1.71 -8.80 8.44
N MET A 70 2.97 -9.20 8.34
CA MET A 70 3.37 -10.53 7.88
C MET A 70 2.73 -11.62 8.74
N VAL A 71 2.85 -11.55 10.08
CA VAL A 71 2.22 -12.51 10.99
C VAL A 71 0.71 -12.58 10.77
N GLY A 72 0.04 -11.44 10.55
CA GLY A 72 -1.39 -11.39 10.23
C GLY A 72 -1.75 -12.22 9.01
N ALA A 73 -0.97 -12.13 7.93
CA ALA A 73 -1.18 -12.92 6.71
C ALA A 73 -0.98 -14.42 6.96
N TYR A 74 0.09 -14.82 7.65
CA TYR A 74 0.39 -16.23 7.92
C TYR A 74 -0.58 -16.88 8.92
N VAL A 75 -0.96 -16.16 9.97
CA VAL A 75 -1.97 -16.62 10.94
C VAL A 75 -3.33 -16.76 10.23
N ALA A 76 -3.71 -15.81 9.39
CA ALA A 76 -4.95 -15.90 8.61
C ALA A 76 -4.92 -17.05 7.62
N TYR A 77 -3.80 -17.28 6.93
CA TYR A 77 -3.61 -18.43 6.06
C TYR A 77 -3.86 -19.76 6.82
N SER A 78 -3.26 -19.90 8.01
CA SER A 78 -3.43 -21.11 8.82
C SER A 78 -4.86 -21.27 9.35
N LEU A 79 -5.47 -20.18 9.83
CA LEU A 79 -6.84 -20.19 10.34
C LEU A 79 -7.87 -20.40 9.24
N ALA A 80 -7.65 -19.85 8.04
CA ALA A 80 -8.58 -20.01 6.93
C ALA A 80 -8.78 -21.47 6.52
N GLY A 81 -7.73 -22.29 6.66
CA GLY A 81 -7.84 -23.75 6.44
C GLY A 81 -8.65 -24.51 7.50
N ILE A 82 -8.87 -23.91 8.69
CA ILE A 82 -9.52 -24.57 9.82
C ILE A 82 -10.96 -24.03 10.00
N VAL A 83 -11.11 -22.70 10.07
CA VAL A 83 -12.38 -22.04 10.42
C VAL A 83 -12.98 -21.25 9.26
N GLY A 84 -12.36 -21.27 8.10
CA GLY A 84 -12.76 -20.49 6.93
C GLY A 84 -12.24 -19.04 6.96
N PHE A 85 -12.26 -18.40 5.78
CA PHE A 85 -11.67 -17.06 5.58
C PHE A 85 -12.35 -15.98 6.44
N TRP A 86 -13.67 -15.95 6.51
CA TRP A 86 -14.42 -14.89 7.18
C TRP A 86 -14.17 -14.84 8.69
N LEU A 87 -14.04 -15.98 9.33
CA LEU A 87 -13.65 -16.05 10.75
C LEU A 87 -12.16 -15.73 10.91
N ALA A 88 -11.31 -16.20 10.01
CA ALA A 88 -9.88 -15.87 10.03
C ALA A 88 -9.64 -14.35 9.89
N LEU A 89 -10.46 -13.65 9.09
CA LEU A 89 -10.40 -12.20 8.93
C LEU A 89 -10.59 -11.44 10.26
N LEU A 90 -11.32 -11.99 11.20
CA LEU A 90 -11.54 -11.40 12.53
C LEU A 90 -10.55 -11.92 13.57
N LEU A 91 -10.27 -13.23 13.55
CA LEU A 91 -9.45 -13.87 14.58
C LEU A 91 -7.95 -13.57 14.41
N ALA A 92 -7.45 -13.48 13.17
CA ALA A 92 -6.03 -13.21 12.94
C ALA A 92 -5.61 -11.81 13.41
N PRO A 93 -6.32 -10.70 13.10
CA PRO A 93 -6.01 -9.40 13.67
C PRO A 93 -6.07 -9.38 15.20
N LEU A 94 -7.04 -10.07 15.80
CA LEU A 94 -7.17 -10.17 17.24
C LEU A 94 -5.95 -10.89 17.85
N ALA A 95 -5.54 -12.01 17.27
CA ALA A 95 -4.35 -12.75 17.72
C ALA A 95 -3.09 -11.89 17.62
N VAL A 96 -2.90 -11.17 16.49
CA VAL A 96 -1.77 -10.25 16.30
C VAL A 96 -1.82 -9.08 17.29
N GLY A 97 -3.01 -8.54 17.56
CA GLY A 97 -3.21 -7.51 18.56
C GLY A 97 -2.85 -7.96 19.98
N LEU A 98 -3.23 -9.19 20.35
CA LEU A 98 -2.86 -9.79 21.63
C LEU A 98 -1.34 -10.03 21.74
N MET A 99 -0.70 -10.48 20.65
CA MET A 99 0.76 -10.61 20.59
C MET A 99 1.44 -9.25 20.77
N GLY A 100 0.96 -8.21 20.09
CA GLY A 100 1.46 -6.84 20.23
C GLY A 100 1.28 -6.31 21.66
N ALA A 101 0.10 -6.45 22.25
CA ALA A 101 -0.18 -6.04 23.63
C ALA A 101 0.72 -6.80 24.64
N GLY A 102 0.96 -8.08 24.40
CA GLY A 102 1.91 -8.88 25.18
C GLY A 102 3.33 -8.34 25.06
N PHE A 103 3.79 -8.06 23.85
CA PHE A 103 5.13 -7.48 23.63
C PHE A 103 5.29 -6.13 24.32
N GLU A 104 4.31 -5.23 24.23
CA GLU A 104 4.33 -3.96 24.95
C GLU A 104 4.49 -4.20 26.45
N ARG A 105 3.64 -5.03 27.04
CA ARG A 105 3.58 -5.28 28.47
C ARG A 105 4.86 -5.88 29.03
N PHE A 106 5.42 -6.89 28.33
CA PHE A 106 6.52 -7.71 28.88
C PHE A 106 7.90 -7.22 28.44
N ALA A 107 8.02 -6.59 27.29
CA ALA A 107 9.28 -6.18 26.70
C ALA A 107 9.40 -4.66 26.61
N LEU A 108 8.57 -3.98 25.81
CA LEU A 108 8.72 -2.58 25.46
C LEU A 108 8.60 -1.68 26.72
N ARG A 109 7.62 -1.92 27.59
CA ARG A 109 7.42 -1.17 28.83
C ARG A 109 8.62 -1.21 29.78
N ARG A 110 9.36 -2.33 29.78
CA ARG A 110 10.58 -2.46 30.61
C ARG A 110 11.73 -1.63 30.08
N VAL A 111 11.77 -1.46 28.77
CA VAL A 111 12.84 -0.75 28.06
C VAL A 111 12.56 0.75 27.96
N HIS A 112 11.30 1.17 28.01
CA HIS A 112 10.85 2.56 27.92
C HIS A 112 11.60 3.52 28.88
N LYS A 113 11.89 3.09 30.09
CA LYS A 113 12.65 3.85 31.09
C LYS A 113 14.10 4.20 30.69
N PHE A 114 14.65 3.53 29.69
CA PHE A 114 16.02 3.74 29.20
C PHE A 114 16.09 4.68 28.00
N GLY A 115 14.94 5.21 27.53
CA GLY A 115 14.83 6.16 26.44
C GLY A 115 14.55 5.52 25.07
N HIS A 116 14.47 6.36 24.04
CA HIS A 116 13.98 5.97 22.72
C HIS A 116 14.91 5.02 21.95
N VAL A 117 16.25 5.13 22.12
CA VAL A 117 17.20 4.28 21.37
C VAL A 117 17.05 2.80 21.72
N PRO A 118 17.00 2.39 23.01
CA PRO A 118 16.71 1.00 23.38
C PRO A 118 15.35 0.49 22.88
N GLU A 119 14.33 1.35 22.82
CA GLU A 119 13.02 1.00 22.27
C GLU A 119 13.08 0.69 20.76
N LEU A 120 13.81 1.50 20.00
CA LEU A 120 14.05 1.23 18.58
C LEU A 120 14.79 -0.10 18.38
N LEU A 121 15.84 -0.34 19.19
CA LEU A 121 16.65 -1.56 19.08
C LEU A 121 15.84 -2.83 19.41
N ILE A 122 15.00 -2.80 20.43
CA ILE A 122 14.19 -3.98 20.79
C ILE A 122 13.13 -4.27 19.73
N THR A 123 12.49 -3.26 19.13
CA THR A 123 11.53 -3.46 18.04
C THR A 123 12.21 -3.94 16.76
N PHE A 124 13.42 -3.44 16.47
CA PHE A 124 14.24 -3.93 15.38
C PHE A 124 14.65 -5.39 15.59
N GLY A 125 15.15 -5.75 16.77
CA GLY A 125 15.45 -7.15 17.11
C GLY A 125 14.22 -8.06 17.02
N LEU A 126 13.05 -7.58 17.48
CA LEU A 126 11.80 -8.32 17.35
C LEU A 126 11.46 -8.60 15.89
N SER A 127 11.70 -7.66 14.97
CA SER A 127 11.39 -7.85 13.56
C SER A 127 12.12 -9.06 12.96
N TYR A 128 13.39 -9.24 13.32
CA TYR A 128 14.19 -10.41 12.90
C TYR A 128 13.73 -11.70 13.57
N VAL A 129 13.47 -11.67 14.88
CA VAL A 129 12.97 -12.85 15.61
C VAL A 129 11.64 -13.31 14.99
N VAL A 130 10.73 -12.40 14.69
CA VAL A 130 9.44 -12.75 14.07
C VAL A 130 9.65 -13.29 12.65
N LEU A 131 10.56 -12.71 11.86
CA LEU A 131 10.88 -13.22 10.52
C LEU A 131 11.38 -14.65 10.57
N GLU A 132 12.35 -14.94 11.43
CA GLU A 132 12.91 -16.29 11.56
C GLU A 132 11.87 -17.29 12.11
N LEU A 133 11.02 -16.88 13.05
CA LEU A 133 9.92 -17.72 13.55
C LEU A 133 8.92 -18.06 12.45
N VAL A 134 8.56 -17.09 11.60
CA VAL A 134 7.68 -17.34 10.46
C VAL A 134 8.32 -18.31 9.48
N GLN A 135 9.61 -18.14 9.16
CA GLN A 135 10.33 -19.07 8.28
C GLN A 135 10.47 -20.47 8.88
N LEU A 136 10.62 -20.57 10.20
CA LEU A 136 10.71 -21.84 10.90
C LEU A 136 9.38 -22.63 10.86
N ILE A 137 8.25 -21.93 11.02
CA ILE A 137 6.91 -22.53 11.11
C ILE A 137 6.33 -22.84 9.72
N TRP A 138 6.41 -21.89 8.77
CA TRP A 138 5.76 -22.01 7.46
C TRP A 138 6.75 -22.22 6.30
N GLY A 139 8.04 -22.13 6.55
CA GLY A 139 9.08 -22.27 5.53
C GLY A 139 9.49 -20.93 4.91
N ARG A 140 10.44 -21.00 3.97
CA ARG A 140 11.03 -19.83 3.31
C ARG A 140 10.37 -19.47 1.98
N THR A 141 9.48 -20.30 1.50
CA THR A 141 8.76 -20.11 0.24
C THR A 141 7.44 -19.40 0.45
N ALA A 142 6.90 -18.80 -0.60
CA ALA A 142 5.58 -18.21 -0.58
C ALA A 142 4.50 -19.28 -0.30
N VAL A 143 3.50 -18.93 0.51
CA VAL A 143 2.35 -19.80 0.79
C VAL A 143 1.17 -19.44 -0.12
N PRO A 144 0.38 -20.43 -0.59
CA PRO A 144 -0.76 -20.19 -1.48
C PRO A 144 -1.98 -19.72 -0.69
N PHE A 145 -1.96 -18.47 -0.23
CA PHE A 145 -3.11 -17.87 0.43
C PHE A 145 -4.11 -17.38 -0.62
N THR A 146 -5.03 -18.26 -1.00
CA THR A 146 -6.04 -17.96 -2.02
C THR A 146 -7.26 -17.26 -1.42
N PRO A 147 -7.86 -16.27 -2.13
CA PRO A 147 -9.11 -15.66 -1.69
C PRO A 147 -10.26 -16.68 -1.70
N PRO A 148 -11.29 -16.50 -0.83
CA PRO A 148 -12.46 -17.35 -0.81
C PRO A 148 -13.23 -17.25 -2.13
N PRO A 149 -14.07 -18.25 -2.48
CA PRO A 149 -14.76 -18.30 -3.77
C PRO A 149 -15.58 -17.03 -4.09
N GLU A 150 -16.17 -16.39 -3.08
CA GLU A 150 -16.97 -15.17 -3.21
C GLU A 150 -16.15 -13.95 -3.62
N LEU A 151 -14.84 -13.95 -3.35
CA LEU A 151 -13.92 -12.86 -3.71
C LEU A 151 -13.06 -13.18 -4.93
N GLN A 152 -13.25 -14.37 -5.54
CA GLN A 152 -12.55 -14.73 -6.77
C GLN A 152 -13.20 -14.07 -7.98
N GLY A 153 -12.37 -13.71 -8.97
CA GLY A 153 -12.82 -13.13 -10.21
C GLY A 153 -12.62 -11.61 -10.32
N SER A 154 -13.24 -11.04 -11.33
CA SER A 154 -13.17 -9.61 -11.63
C SER A 154 -14.38 -8.89 -11.07
N ALA A 155 -14.18 -7.77 -10.39
CA ALA A 155 -15.27 -6.88 -9.97
C ALA A 155 -15.88 -6.19 -11.20
N PHE A 156 -15.01 -5.72 -12.09
CA PHE A 156 -15.38 -5.15 -13.38
C PHE A 156 -14.22 -5.32 -14.36
N THR A 157 -14.56 -5.22 -15.64
CA THR A 157 -13.61 -5.23 -16.75
C THR A 157 -13.75 -3.92 -17.52
N VAL A 158 -12.62 -3.26 -17.73
CA VAL A 158 -12.52 -2.11 -18.63
C VAL A 158 -12.23 -2.65 -20.03
N ILE A 159 -13.12 -2.37 -20.96
CA ILE A 159 -12.99 -2.79 -22.35
C ILE A 159 -12.71 -1.54 -23.17
N SER A 160 -11.57 -1.50 -23.84
CA SER A 160 -11.20 -0.43 -24.76
C SER A 160 -11.33 -0.90 -26.18
N HIS A 161 -12.33 -0.35 -26.84
CA HIS A 161 -12.54 -0.62 -28.27
C HIS A 161 -11.97 0.54 -29.11
N PRO A 162 -11.20 0.25 -30.16
CA PRO A 162 -10.55 1.28 -30.98
C PRO A 162 -11.50 2.32 -31.58
N VAL A 163 -12.76 1.94 -31.83
CA VAL A 163 -13.77 2.79 -32.49
C VAL A 163 -14.84 3.30 -31.50
N GLN A 164 -15.23 2.50 -30.50
CA GLN A 164 -16.34 2.82 -29.60
C GLN A 164 -15.89 3.47 -28.29
N GLY A 165 -14.56 3.55 -28.07
CA GLY A 165 -14.01 4.10 -26.83
C GLY A 165 -14.04 3.14 -25.66
N MET A 166 -13.96 3.71 -24.45
CA MET A 166 -13.90 2.96 -23.17
C MET A 166 -15.31 2.58 -22.72
N SER A 167 -15.52 1.30 -22.41
CA SER A 167 -16.73 0.80 -21.78
C SER A 167 -16.40 0.00 -20.51
N LEU A 168 -17.30 0.04 -19.53
CA LEU A 168 -17.15 -0.59 -18.24
C LEU A 168 -18.21 -1.71 -18.13
N MET A 169 -17.74 -2.94 -17.93
CA MET A 169 -18.61 -4.10 -17.76
C MET A 169 -18.42 -4.68 -16.35
N LEU A 170 -19.52 -4.90 -15.62
CA LEU A 170 -19.46 -5.57 -14.32
C LEU A 170 -19.11 -7.05 -14.50
N GLY A 171 -18.17 -7.53 -13.69
CA GLY A 171 -17.68 -8.90 -13.76
C GLY A 171 -16.61 -9.10 -14.86
N LYS A 172 -16.48 -10.36 -15.32
CA LYS A 172 -15.54 -10.75 -16.36
C LYS A 172 -16.19 -10.61 -17.74
N ALA A 173 -15.51 -9.92 -18.66
CA ALA A 173 -15.97 -9.82 -20.04
C ALA A 173 -15.91 -11.18 -20.76
N ALA A 174 -16.82 -11.39 -21.70
CA ALA A 174 -16.79 -12.57 -22.56
C ALA A 174 -15.51 -12.59 -23.42
N PRO A 175 -14.89 -13.77 -23.64
CA PRO A 175 -13.65 -13.88 -24.42
C PRO A 175 -13.76 -13.29 -25.83
N GLU A 176 -14.94 -13.36 -26.44
CA GLU A 176 -15.23 -12.83 -27.76
C GLU A 176 -15.10 -11.30 -27.85
N LEU A 177 -15.50 -10.59 -26.80
CA LEU A 177 -15.35 -9.13 -26.73
C LEU A 177 -13.88 -8.73 -26.56
N CYS A 178 -13.10 -9.54 -25.86
CA CYS A 178 -11.67 -9.29 -25.64
C CYS A 178 -10.79 -9.73 -26.84
N ALA A 179 -11.34 -10.41 -27.84
CA ALA A 179 -10.63 -10.73 -29.07
C ALA A 179 -10.50 -9.51 -30.01
N ALA A 180 -11.47 -8.57 -29.93
CA ALA A 180 -11.52 -7.38 -30.78
C ALA A 180 -11.14 -6.08 -30.03
N ALA A 181 -10.96 -6.14 -28.71
CA ALA A 181 -10.69 -4.98 -27.83
C ALA A 181 -9.67 -5.35 -26.76
N SER A 182 -8.97 -4.35 -26.21
CA SER A 182 -8.14 -4.57 -25.02
C SER A 182 -9.03 -4.65 -23.78
N CYS A 183 -8.86 -5.71 -22.98
CA CYS A 183 -9.60 -5.93 -21.75
C CYS A 183 -8.66 -5.87 -20.55
N SER A 184 -8.96 -5.00 -19.62
CA SER A 184 -8.25 -4.89 -18.34
C SER A 184 -9.19 -5.25 -17.19
N ASN A 185 -8.88 -6.36 -16.50
CA ASN A 185 -9.68 -6.85 -15.39
C ASN A 185 -9.26 -6.22 -14.08
N PHE A 186 -10.21 -5.70 -13.30
CA PHE A 186 -9.95 -5.25 -11.93
C PHE A 186 -10.43 -6.32 -10.93
N PRO A 187 -9.51 -6.94 -10.13
CA PRO A 187 -9.84 -8.04 -9.24
C PRO A 187 -10.83 -7.63 -8.13
N LEU A 188 -11.78 -8.51 -7.79
CA LEU A 188 -12.73 -8.30 -6.71
C LEU A 188 -12.03 -8.23 -5.34
N THR A 189 -10.90 -8.93 -5.16
CA THR A 189 -10.07 -8.84 -3.95
C THR A 189 -9.57 -7.42 -3.68
N LYS A 190 -9.21 -6.65 -4.72
CA LYS A 190 -8.80 -5.24 -4.55
C LYS A 190 -9.95 -4.35 -4.13
N VAL A 191 -11.15 -4.57 -4.68
CA VAL A 191 -12.36 -3.82 -4.27
C VAL A 191 -12.69 -4.14 -2.81
N PHE A 192 -12.62 -5.41 -2.41
CA PHE A 192 -12.80 -5.81 -1.02
C PHE A 192 -11.77 -5.16 -0.10
N MET A 193 -10.49 -5.16 -0.49
CA MET A 193 -9.42 -4.49 0.25
C MET A 193 -9.69 -2.99 0.42
N MET A 194 -10.12 -2.30 -0.65
CA MET A 194 -10.49 -0.88 -0.58
C MET A 194 -11.67 -0.64 0.36
N ALA A 195 -12.69 -1.50 0.32
CA ALA A 195 -13.85 -1.42 1.21
C ALA A 195 -13.46 -1.61 2.68
N VAL A 196 -12.62 -2.61 3.00
CA VAL A 196 -12.10 -2.83 4.35
C VAL A 196 -11.26 -1.64 4.84
N ALA A 197 -10.41 -1.08 3.98
CA ALA A 197 -9.60 0.09 4.32
C ALA A 197 -10.46 1.33 4.63
N LEU A 198 -11.49 1.59 3.84
CA LEU A 198 -12.42 2.70 4.08
C LEU A 198 -13.26 2.48 5.34
N LEU A 199 -13.74 1.25 5.56
CA LEU A 199 -14.44 0.89 6.80
C LEU A 199 -13.55 1.09 8.02
N MET A 200 -12.29 0.68 7.93
CA MET A 200 -11.29 0.89 8.97
C MET A 200 -11.02 2.39 9.22
N LEU A 201 -10.90 3.21 8.16
CA LEU A 201 -10.75 4.66 8.29
C LEU A 201 -11.93 5.26 9.07
N VAL A 202 -13.15 4.93 8.69
CA VAL A 202 -14.38 5.40 9.36
C VAL A 202 -14.42 4.92 10.81
N ALA A 203 -14.11 3.64 11.06
CA ALA A 203 -14.09 3.07 12.40
C ALA A 203 -13.05 3.76 13.30
N LEU A 204 -11.83 4.00 12.81
CA LEU A 204 -10.80 4.73 13.54
C LEU A 204 -11.19 6.19 13.81
N TRP A 205 -11.72 6.86 12.81
CA TRP A 205 -12.19 8.23 12.96
C TRP A 205 -13.31 8.32 14.02
N LEU A 206 -14.30 7.44 13.98
CA LEU A 206 -15.38 7.37 14.97
C LEU A 206 -14.84 7.03 16.37
N LEU A 207 -13.95 6.04 16.45
CA LEU A 207 -13.33 5.64 17.72
C LEU A 207 -12.60 6.82 18.37
N LEU A 208 -11.77 7.53 17.63
CA LEU A 208 -10.95 8.62 18.17
C LEU A 208 -11.77 9.89 18.48
N THR A 209 -12.80 10.22 17.66
CA THR A 209 -13.53 11.50 17.77
C THR A 209 -14.84 11.39 18.51
N ARG A 210 -15.48 10.22 18.57
CA ARG A 210 -16.85 10.06 19.09
C ARG A 210 -16.95 9.13 20.29
N THR A 211 -15.87 8.49 20.74
CA THR A 211 -15.93 7.58 21.89
C THR A 211 -15.17 8.13 23.10
N ARG A 212 -15.60 7.70 24.31
CA ARG A 212 -14.87 8.00 25.55
C ARG A 212 -13.45 7.43 25.57
N VAL A 213 -13.26 6.28 24.93
CA VAL A 213 -11.94 5.66 24.80
C VAL A 213 -11.00 6.54 23.97
N GLY A 214 -11.49 7.09 22.86
CA GLY A 214 -10.73 8.02 22.03
C GLY A 214 -10.33 9.30 22.80
N LEU A 215 -11.24 9.84 23.61
CA LEU A 215 -10.92 10.99 24.46
C LEU A 215 -9.81 10.67 25.49
N VAL A 216 -9.88 9.50 26.15
CA VAL A 216 -8.84 9.06 27.10
C VAL A 216 -7.51 8.84 26.36
N ILE A 217 -7.54 8.25 25.18
CA ILE A 217 -6.36 8.09 24.32
C ILE A 217 -5.74 9.45 24.01
N GLN A 218 -6.52 10.40 23.49
CA GLN A 218 -6.02 11.76 23.16
C GLN A 218 -5.52 12.53 24.38
N ALA A 219 -6.23 12.45 25.51
CA ALA A 219 -5.79 13.08 26.77
C ALA A 219 -4.47 12.48 27.29
N SER A 220 -4.29 11.16 27.15
CA SER A 220 -3.05 10.48 27.55
C SER A 220 -1.84 10.85 26.70
N LEU A 221 -2.07 11.40 25.48
CA LEU A 221 -1.01 11.93 24.60
C LEU A 221 -0.43 13.26 25.14
N THR A 222 -1.32 14.15 25.60
CA THR A 222 -0.95 15.51 25.96
C THR A 222 -0.59 15.64 27.46
N HIS A 223 -1.36 14.97 28.31
CA HIS A 223 -1.23 15.11 29.77
C HIS A 223 -1.40 13.76 30.49
N PRO A 224 -0.44 12.82 30.37
CA PRO A 224 -0.56 11.47 30.95
C PRO A 224 -0.72 11.53 32.49
N GLU A 225 -0.02 12.42 33.17
CA GLU A 225 -0.11 12.59 34.63
C GLU A 225 -1.51 13.03 35.10
N MET A 226 -2.17 13.90 34.32
CA MET A 226 -3.54 14.31 34.62
C MET A 226 -4.54 13.18 34.45
N VAL A 227 -4.33 12.35 33.41
CA VAL A 227 -5.19 11.17 33.13
C VAL A 227 -5.04 10.14 34.28
N GLU A 228 -3.83 9.96 34.82
CA GLU A 228 -3.59 9.10 35.98
C GLU A 228 -4.24 9.69 37.24
N ALA A 229 -4.15 11.01 37.48
CA ALA A 229 -4.80 11.69 38.58
C ALA A 229 -6.34 11.56 38.54
N LEU A 230 -6.93 11.46 37.35
CA LEU A 230 -8.36 11.16 37.12
C LEU A 230 -8.73 9.68 37.31
N GLY A 231 -7.79 8.83 37.71
CA GLY A 231 -8.01 7.41 38.01
C GLY A 231 -7.90 6.46 36.81
N HIS A 232 -7.46 6.94 35.64
CA HIS A 232 -7.23 6.08 34.49
C HIS A 232 -5.84 5.44 34.57
N ASN A 233 -5.76 4.15 34.19
CA ASN A 233 -4.50 3.41 34.14
C ASN A 233 -3.80 3.63 32.79
N VAL A 234 -2.96 4.67 32.69
CA VAL A 234 -2.23 5.04 31.45
C VAL A 234 -1.41 3.86 30.90
N PRO A 235 -0.68 3.05 31.71
CA PRO A 235 0.00 1.87 31.20
C PRO A 235 -0.90 0.83 30.53
N ARG A 236 -2.17 0.69 30.94
CA ARG A 236 -3.15 -0.17 30.24
C ARG A 236 -3.62 0.45 28.92
N VAL A 237 -3.79 1.78 28.91
CA VAL A 237 -4.16 2.50 27.68
C VAL A 237 -3.07 2.34 26.63
N LEU A 238 -1.79 2.53 26.99
CA LEU A 238 -0.65 2.33 26.07
C LEU A 238 -0.61 0.90 25.52
N MET A 239 -0.78 -0.11 26.39
CA MET A 239 -0.83 -1.51 25.98
C MET A 239 -1.96 -1.79 24.98
N LEU A 240 -3.16 -1.24 25.22
CA LEU A 240 -4.31 -1.43 24.32
C LEU A 240 -4.11 -0.71 23.00
N VAL A 241 -3.53 0.47 23.01
CA VAL A 241 -3.23 1.24 21.79
C VAL A 241 -2.17 0.53 20.97
N PHE A 242 -1.09 0.06 21.59
CA PHE A 242 -0.06 -0.72 20.89
C PHE A 242 -0.65 -2.00 20.29
N GLY A 243 -1.43 -2.75 21.08
CA GLY A 243 -2.11 -3.96 20.61
C GLY A 243 -3.09 -3.69 19.48
N SER A 244 -3.89 -2.61 19.58
CA SER A 244 -4.82 -2.24 18.50
C SER A 244 -4.09 -1.82 17.23
N GLY A 245 -2.98 -1.08 17.33
CA GLY A 245 -2.13 -0.75 16.18
C GLY A 245 -1.56 -2.00 15.50
N CYS A 246 -1.10 -2.99 16.29
CA CYS A 246 -0.66 -4.30 15.77
C CYS A 246 -1.83 -5.09 15.14
N ALA A 247 -3.05 -5.00 15.72
CA ALA A 247 -4.25 -5.63 15.14
C ALA A 247 -4.60 -5.04 13.77
N LEU A 248 -4.46 -3.71 13.61
CA LEU A 248 -4.65 -3.04 12.31
C LEU A 248 -3.64 -3.51 11.28
N ALA A 249 -2.36 -3.67 11.67
CA ALA A 249 -1.35 -4.26 10.81
C ALA A 249 -1.71 -5.73 10.46
N GLY A 250 -2.17 -6.50 11.43
CA GLY A 250 -2.66 -7.87 11.22
C GLY A 250 -3.83 -7.92 10.23
N LEU A 251 -4.81 -7.02 10.36
CA LEU A 251 -5.94 -6.91 9.42
C LEU A 251 -5.47 -6.59 7.99
N ALA A 252 -4.55 -5.62 7.87
CA ALA A 252 -3.93 -5.33 6.58
C ALA A 252 -3.20 -6.56 6.03
N GLY A 253 -2.56 -7.37 6.90
CA GLY A 253 -1.91 -8.63 6.53
C GLY A 253 -2.86 -9.67 5.97
N VAL A 254 -4.02 -9.85 6.58
CA VAL A 254 -5.05 -10.77 6.07
C VAL A 254 -5.50 -10.38 4.66
N VAL A 255 -5.87 -9.09 4.49
CA VAL A 255 -6.42 -8.58 3.23
C VAL A 255 -5.33 -8.44 2.16
N GLY A 256 -4.12 -8.00 2.57
CA GLY A 256 -2.95 -7.94 1.69
C GLY A 256 -2.49 -9.33 1.25
N GLY A 257 -2.54 -10.32 2.14
CA GLY A 257 -2.11 -11.69 1.87
C GLY A 257 -2.93 -12.41 0.79
N ILE A 258 -4.25 -12.17 0.73
CA ILE A 258 -5.09 -12.71 -0.37
C ILE A 258 -5.00 -11.91 -1.67
N THR A 259 -4.48 -10.68 -1.61
CA THR A 259 -4.41 -9.77 -2.77
C THR A 259 -3.04 -9.82 -3.44
N PHE A 260 -2.00 -10.01 -2.64
CA PHE A 260 -0.60 -10.11 -3.05
C PHE A 260 -0.01 -11.45 -2.63
N VAL A 261 1.26 -11.67 -2.94
CA VAL A 261 1.96 -12.89 -2.55
C VAL A 261 2.28 -12.85 -1.05
N THR A 262 1.91 -13.91 -0.32
CA THR A 262 2.29 -14.10 1.09
C THR A 262 3.61 -14.84 1.17
N GLU A 263 4.67 -14.10 1.48
CA GLU A 263 6.04 -14.61 1.60
C GLU A 263 6.79 -13.94 2.77
N PRO A 264 7.85 -14.54 3.32
CA PRO A 264 8.55 -13.96 4.47
C PRO A 264 9.15 -12.58 4.21
N ASN A 265 9.52 -12.26 2.94
CA ASN A 265 10.11 -10.97 2.58
C ASN A 265 9.09 -9.81 2.55
N MET A 266 7.78 -10.10 2.60
CA MET A 266 6.73 -9.08 2.54
C MET A 266 6.86 -8.01 3.62
N ALA A 267 7.35 -8.38 4.82
CA ALA A 267 7.56 -7.44 5.92
C ALA A 267 8.66 -6.42 5.62
N ALA A 268 9.77 -6.85 5.05
CA ALA A 268 10.89 -5.97 4.72
C ALA A 268 10.52 -4.97 3.61
N PHE A 269 9.85 -5.45 2.57
CA PHE A 269 9.38 -4.61 1.45
C PHE A 269 8.41 -3.52 1.92
N ILE A 270 7.37 -3.92 2.64
CA ILE A 270 6.33 -3.00 3.10
C ILE A 270 6.83 -2.11 4.22
N GLY A 271 7.71 -2.59 5.10
CA GLY A 271 8.24 -1.84 6.22
C GLY A 271 8.94 -0.55 5.80
N ALA A 272 9.77 -0.61 4.76
CA ALA A 272 10.43 0.57 4.22
C ALA A 272 9.43 1.60 3.66
N ILE A 273 8.40 1.14 2.95
CA ILE A 273 7.39 2.02 2.33
C ILE A 273 6.45 2.64 3.37
N ILE A 274 6.06 1.89 4.41
CA ILE A 274 5.23 2.43 5.49
C ILE A 274 5.95 3.59 6.20
N PHE A 275 7.25 3.45 6.43
CA PHE A 275 8.06 4.51 7.02
C PHE A 275 8.00 5.77 6.15
N VAL A 276 8.15 5.62 4.82
CA VAL A 276 7.99 6.74 3.88
C VAL A 276 6.60 7.38 4.02
N VAL A 277 5.54 6.59 4.06
CA VAL A 277 4.16 7.09 4.19
C VAL A 277 3.96 7.92 5.45
N VAL A 278 4.45 7.43 6.60
CA VAL A 278 4.30 8.13 7.90
C VAL A 278 5.09 9.43 7.92
N VAL A 279 6.30 9.44 7.38
CA VAL A 279 7.13 10.65 7.29
C VAL A 279 6.53 11.66 6.32
N VAL A 280 6.13 11.22 5.13
CA VAL A 280 5.49 12.07 4.10
C VAL A 280 4.17 12.64 4.60
N GLY A 281 3.34 11.80 5.23
CA GLY A 281 2.05 12.22 5.79
C GLY A 281 2.20 13.22 6.93
N GLY A 282 3.24 13.06 7.71
CA GLY A 282 3.52 13.78 8.97
C GLY A 282 3.31 12.85 10.16
N ILE A 283 4.39 12.67 10.91
CA ILE A 283 4.46 11.73 12.03
C ILE A 283 3.37 12.09 13.06
N GLY A 284 2.57 11.10 13.46
CA GLY A 284 1.49 11.29 14.44
C GLY A 284 0.15 11.79 13.87
N SER A 285 0.06 12.13 12.58
CA SER A 285 -1.18 12.60 11.96
C SER A 285 -1.90 11.47 11.19
N LEU A 286 -3.08 11.02 11.66
CA LEU A 286 -3.88 10.01 10.96
C LEU A 286 -4.36 10.51 9.58
N ALA A 287 -4.77 11.78 9.49
CA ALA A 287 -5.13 12.40 8.22
C ALA A 287 -3.92 12.49 7.28
N GLY A 288 -2.74 12.80 7.85
CA GLY A 288 -1.47 12.79 7.12
C GLY A 288 -1.13 11.40 6.60
N ALA A 289 -1.27 10.36 7.42
CA ALA A 289 -1.06 8.98 7.01
C ALA A 289 -1.99 8.58 5.85
N PHE A 290 -3.26 9.01 5.88
CA PHE A 290 -4.20 8.76 4.78
C PHE A 290 -3.77 9.45 3.47
N VAL A 291 -3.53 10.75 3.52
CA VAL A 291 -3.11 11.52 2.33
C VAL A 291 -1.75 11.02 1.81
N GLY A 292 -0.78 10.81 2.71
CA GLY A 292 0.55 10.31 2.37
C GLY A 292 0.51 8.93 1.72
N SER A 293 -0.33 8.02 2.22
CA SER A 293 -0.49 6.68 1.65
C SER A 293 -1.07 6.71 0.24
N ILE A 294 -2.09 7.55 -0.01
CA ILE A 294 -2.65 7.72 -1.35
C ILE A 294 -1.63 8.32 -2.32
N VAL A 295 -0.91 9.36 -1.89
CA VAL A 295 0.14 9.99 -2.72
C VAL A 295 1.23 8.97 -3.06
N VAL A 296 1.71 8.20 -2.08
CA VAL A 296 2.74 7.17 -2.30
C VAL A 296 2.23 6.05 -3.21
N GLY A 297 1.00 5.56 -3.00
CA GLY A 297 0.39 4.54 -3.85
C GLY A 297 0.24 4.99 -5.31
N LEU A 298 -0.21 6.21 -5.53
CA LEU A 298 -0.31 6.80 -6.87
C LEU A 298 1.07 7.00 -7.51
N LEU A 299 2.04 7.45 -6.73
CA LEU A 299 3.41 7.68 -7.20
C LEU A 299 4.11 6.38 -7.64
N GLN A 300 3.73 5.23 -7.07
CA GLN A 300 4.24 3.93 -7.47
C GLN A 300 3.59 3.37 -8.75
N THR A 301 2.38 3.78 -9.07
CA THR A 301 1.61 3.15 -10.17
C THR A 301 1.43 4.04 -11.39
N LEU A 302 1.26 5.36 -11.21
CA LEU A 302 1.07 6.27 -12.35
C LEU A 302 2.26 6.30 -13.32
N PRO A 303 3.53 6.25 -12.90
CA PRO A 303 4.65 6.21 -13.83
C PRO A 303 4.64 4.99 -14.75
N LEU A 304 3.97 3.88 -14.36
CA LEU A 304 3.80 2.69 -15.18
C LEU A 304 2.94 2.93 -16.43
N THR A 305 2.17 4.03 -16.46
CA THR A 305 1.40 4.43 -17.66
C THR A 305 2.28 5.01 -18.76
N ILE A 306 3.47 5.49 -18.40
CA ILE A 306 4.39 6.14 -19.33
C ILE A 306 5.26 5.06 -19.99
N ASN A 307 4.81 4.58 -21.16
CA ASN A 307 5.57 3.66 -21.97
C ASN A 307 6.71 4.42 -22.66
N GLY A 308 7.86 4.53 -21.99
CA GLY A 308 9.03 5.19 -22.54
C GLY A 308 10.15 5.36 -21.53
N SER A 309 11.35 5.53 -22.07
CA SER A 309 12.52 5.90 -21.25
C SER A 309 12.62 7.41 -21.11
N LEU A 310 13.44 7.86 -20.15
CA LEU A 310 13.79 9.27 -20.02
C LEU A 310 14.38 9.83 -21.33
N ALA A 311 15.20 9.03 -22.05
CA ALA A 311 15.71 9.38 -23.37
C ALA A 311 14.60 9.63 -24.38
N THR A 312 13.58 8.75 -24.39
CA THR A 312 12.41 8.90 -25.30
C THR A 312 11.64 10.19 -24.96
N LEU A 313 11.47 10.50 -23.69
CA LEU A 313 10.81 11.72 -23.24
C LEU A 313 11.61 12.97 -23.65
N MET A 314 12.92 12.96 -23.38
CA MET A 314 13.81 14.07 -23.77
C MET A 314 13.84 14.28 -25.28
N ASN A 315 13.84 13.21 -26.08
CA ASN A 315 13.79 13.29 -27.53
C ASN A 315 12.48 13.88 -28.06
N ARG A 316 11.35 13.69 -27.35
CA ARG A 316 10.08 14.39 -27.66
C ARG A 316 10.19 15.91 -27.48
N PHE A 317 11.06 16.38 -26.58
CA PHE A 317 11.38 17.80 -26.40
C PHE A 317 12.57 18.28 -27.24
N GLY A 318 13.04 17.48 -28.20
CA GLY A 318 14.08 17.87 -29.15
C GLY A 318 15.51 17.76 -28.62
N ALA A 319 15.77 17.01 -27.54
CA ALA A 319 17.09 16.92 -26.92
C ALA A 319 18.13 16.08 -27.68
N GLY A 320 17.74 15.33 -28.75
CA GLY A 320 18.65 14.57 -29.62
C GLY A 320 19.47 13.52 -28.88
N VAL A 321 18.94 12.88 -27.85
CA VAL A 321 19.64 11.87 -27.05
C VAL A 321 19.83 10.59 -27.88
N THR A 322 21.11 10.22 -28.08
CA THR A 322 21.54 9.02 -28.80
C THR A 322 22.28 8.06 -27.86
N PRO A 323 22.50 6.80 -28.24
CA PRO A 323 23.30 5.85 -27.47
C PRO A 323 24.72 6.33 -27.13
N ASP A 324 25.27 7.24 -27.92
CA ASP A 324 26.59 7.82 -27.74
C ASP A 324 26.60 9.02 -26.77
N THR A 325 25.42 9.48 -26.31
CA THR A 325 25.32 10.59 -25.38
C THR A 325 25.87 10.16 -24.00
N PRO A 326 26.79 10.97 -23.39
CA PRO A 326 27.28 10.66 -22.04
C PRO A 326 26.12 10.54 -21.05
N GLY A 327 26.09 9.42 -20.26
CA GLY A 327 25.01 9.13 -19.33
C GLY A 327 23.78 8.42 -19.95
N TYR A 328 23.82 8.02 -21.23
CA TYR A 328 22.74 7.26 -21.87
C TYR A 328 22.25 6.05 -21.07
N PRO A 329 23.08 5.25 -20.34
CA PRO A 329 22.61 4.17 -19.48
C PRO A 329 21.58 4.61 -18.43
N LEU A 330 21.68 5.84 -17.92
CA LEU A 330 20.69 6.41 -16.99
C LEU A 330 19.46 6.95 -17.74
N LEU A 331 19.66 7.53 -18.92
CA LEU A 331 18.59 8.11 -19.72
C LEU A 331 17.69 7.05 -20.38
N ARG A 332 18.21 5.84 -20.61
CA ARG A 332 17.43 4.72 -21.13
C ARG A 332 16.50 4.06 -20.10
N LEU A 333 16.65 4.40 -18.79
CA LEU A 333 15.79 3.85 -17.75
C LEU A 333 14.32 4.19 -18.06
N THR A 334 13.50 3.17 -17.98
CA THR A 334 12.05 3.32 -18.15
C THR A 334 11.41 3.92 -16.91
N MET A 335 10.29 4.59 -17.06
CA MET A 335 9.53 5.12 -15.91
C MET A 335 9.11 4.02 -14.94
N ALA A 336 8.90 2.79 -15.43
CA ALA A 336 8.61 1.62 -14.61
C ALA A 336 9.78 1.24 -13.69
N GLU A 337 11.03 1.34 -14.17
CA GLU A 337 12.23 1.07 -13.37
C GLU A 337 12.51 2.17 -12.34
N VAL A 338 12.10 3.39 -12.61
CA VAL A 338 12.25 4.55 -11.71
C VAL A 338 11.14 4.61 -10.65
N ALA A 339 9.94 4.09 -10.95
CA ALA A 339 8.77 4.16 -10.07
C ALA A 339 9.02 3.73 -8.61
N PRO A 340 9.75 2.63 -8.31
CA PRO A 340 10.03 2.22 -6.93
C PRO A 340 10.89 3.22 -6.13
N ILE A 341 11.67 4.06 -6.80
CA ILE A 341 12.55 5.04 -6.16
C ILE A 341 11.78 6.31 -5.79
N LEU A 342 10.71 6.64 -6.53
CA LEU A 342 9.98 7.90 -6.38
C LEU A 342 9.43 8.17 -4.97
N PRO A 343 8.87 7.19 -4.22
CA PRO A 343 8.44 7.41 -2.85
C PRO A 343 9.56 7.87 -1.92
N TYR A 344 10.74 7.27 -2.05
CA TYR A 344 11.91 7.64 -1.24
C TYR A 344 12.44 9.03 -1.60
N LEU A 345 12.46 9.34 -2.89
CA LEU A 345 12.81 10.68 -3.38
C LEU A 345 11.82 11.72 -2.84
N LEU A 346 10.51 11.43 -2.89
CA LEU A 346 9.47 12.29 -2.33
C LEU A 346 9.71 12.50 -0.82
N MET A 347 10.03 11.45 -0.08
CA MET A 347 10.33 11.54 1.35
C MET A 347 11.49 12.51 1.61
N VAL A 348 12.61 12.36 0.87
CA VAL A 348 13.77 13.25 1.01
C VAL A 348 13.39 14.70 0.70
N LEU A 349 12.65 14.94 -0.39
CA LEU A 349 12.18 16.29 -0.75
C LEU A 349 11.27 16.89 0.34
N ILE A 350 10.34 16.11 0.88
CA ILE A 350 9.47 16.59 1.96
C ILE A 350 10.27 16.89 3.22
N LEU A 351 11.24 16.06 3.60
CA LEU A 351 12.09 16.35 4.77
C LEU A 351 12.92 17.63 4.60
N ILE A 352 13.35 17.97 3.37
CA ILE A 352 14.08 19.21 3.10
C ILE A 352 13.15 20.42 3.15
N PHE A 353 11.97 20.36 2.52
CA PHE A 353 11.10 21.53 2.35
C PHE A 353 10.01 21.66 3.42
N ARG A 354 9.55 20.52 3.97
CA ARG A 354 8.51 20.43 5.01
C ARG A 354 8.83 19.32 6.01
N PRO A 355 9.80 19.52 6.94
CA PRO A 355 10.28 18.48 7.85
C PRO A 355 9.18 17.89 8.77
N LYS A 356 8.04 18.58 8.93
CA LYS A 356 6.87 18.10 9.68
C LYS A 356 5.91 17.22 8.86
N GLY A 357 6.22 16.97 7.57
CA GLY A 357 5.34 16.25 6.65
C GLY A 357 4.22 17.12 6.07
N LEU A 358 3.30 16.50 5.31
CA LEU A 358 2.21 17.21 4.63
C LEU A 358 1.18 17.78 5.61
N LEU A 359 0.79 17.02 6.62
CA LEU A 359 -0.26 17.34 7.60
C LEU A 359 0.20 17.10 9.06
N GLY A 360 1.50 17.22 9.34
CA GLY A 360 2.03 17.16 10.69
C GLY A 360 1.54 18.33 11.52
N THR A 361 1.10 18.07 12.77
CA THR A 361 0.70 19.11 13.72
C THR A 361 1.92 19.91 14.19
N ARG A 362 1.74 21.21 14.35
CA ARG A 362 2.68 22.07 15.06
C ARG A 362 2.60 21.72 16.55
N GLU A 363 3.63 21.11 17.08
CA GLU A 363 3.98 21.30 18.48
C GLU A 363 4.88 22.54 18.51
N ASP A 364 4.33 23.67 18.96
CA ASP A 364 5.10 24.88 19.30
C ASP A 364 5.72 24.69 20.69
#